data_7e5d5f51b44d742ce9e75ce1c67ed960
#
_entry.id   7e5d5f51b44d742ce9e75ce1c67ed960
#
_cell.length_a   1.000
_cell.length_b   1.000
_cell.length_c   1.000
_cell.angle_alpha   90.00
_cell.angle_beta   90.00
_cell.angle_gamma   90.00
#
_symmetry.space_group_name_H-M   'P 1'
#
loop_
_entity.id
_entity.type
_entity.pdbx_description
1 polymer ?
#
loop_
_entity_poly.entity_id
_entity_poly.type
_entity_poly.pdbx_seq_one_letter_code
_entity_poly.pdbx_strand_id
1 'polypeptide(L)'
;LDDFFTAILGQTPDKIIVPEERFWQAAKDIYSEDNWELLKATLILKAAGAYTAFLSDEIRILAGAYSRALSGTPQAQNQEKAAYNLAQGYFNQALGLWYAGEKFSPEAKADVEAKVAKMIEVYKSRLETADWLAQETRDKAIVKLNVIKPYIGYPDALPERYYKKIIDSSKPLVENATDLNTID
;
A
#
# COMPACT_ATOMS: atom_id res chain seq x y z
N LEU A 1 -8.64 -21.27 15.83
CA LEU A 1 -8.83 -20.12 14.93
C LEU A 1 -9.30 -18.88 15.68
N ASP A 2 -10.29 -19.02 16.57
CA ASP A 2 -10.85 -17.89 17.32
C ASP A 2 -9.79 -17.19 18.17
N ASP A 3 -8.96 -17.95 18.91
CA ASP A 3 -7.86 -17.40 19.71
C ASP A 3 -6.84 -16.63 18.85
N PHE A 4 -6.52 -17.18 17.66
CA PHE A 4 -5.61 -16.54 16.71
C PHE A 4 -6.17 -15.21 16.21
N PHE A 5 -7.42 -15.18 15.77
CA PHE A 5 -8.04 -13.95 15.29
C PHE A 5 -8.29 -12.94 16.41
N THR A 6 -8.65 -13.41 17.61
CA THR A 6 -8.78 -12.54 18.76
C THR A 6 -7.46 -11.88 19.14
N ALA A 7 -6.36 -12.61 19.08
CA ALA A 7 -5.02 -12.06 19.36
C ALA A 7 -4.60 -10.98 18.35
N ILE A 8 -4.98 -11.12 17.06
CA ILE A 8 -4.63 -10.15 16.02
C ILE A 8 -5.59 -8.96 15.97
N LEU A 9 -6.89 -9.21 16.09
CA LEU A 9 -7.94 -8.20 15.90
C LEU A 9 -8.43 -7.55 17.19
N GLY A 10 -8.01 -8.07 18.35
CA GLY A 10 -8.51 -7.64 19.66
C GLY A 10 -9.94 -8.10 19.97
N GLN A 11 -10.60 -8.81 19.06
CA GLN A 11 -11.94 -9.37 19.21
C GLN A 11 -12.14 -10.59 18.32
N THR A 12 -13.04 -11.48 18.67
CA THR A 12 -13.44 -12.60 17.83
C THR A 12 -14.40 -12.10 16.74
N PRO A 13 -14.09 -12.27 15.45
CA PRO A 13 -14.99 -11.84 14.38
C PRO A 13 -16.18 -12.80 14.23
N ASP A 14 -17.37 -12.26 13.97
CA ASP A 14 -18.59 -13.05 13.72
C ASP A 14 -18.49 -13.87 12.40
N LYS A 15 -17.70 -13.41 11.46
CA LYS A 15 -17.54 -14.02 10.14
C LYS A 15 -16.13 -13.85 9.61
N ILE A 16 -15.57 -14.95 9.11
CA ILE A 16 -14.26 -15.00 8.45
C ILE A 16 -14.46 -15.45 7.00
N ILE A 17 -13.85 -14.73 6.06
CA ILE A 17 -13.79 -15.15 4.66
C ILE A 17 -12.46 -15.86 4.44
N VAL A 18 -12.51 -17.13 4.08
CA VAL A 18 -11.35 -18.00 3.86
C VAL A 18 -11.18 -18.25 2.36
N PRO A 19 -10.27 -17.55 1.67
CA PRO A 19 -10.06 -17.73 0.23
C PRO A 19 -9.32 -19.03 -0.11
N GLU A 20 -8.52 -19.59 0.80
CA GLU A 20 -7.76 -20.83 0.59
C GLU A 20 -7.95 -21.76 1.80
N GLU A 21 -8.96 -22.61 1.70
CA GLU A 21 -9.34 -23.54 2.77
C GLU A 21 -8.23 -24.56 3.10
N ARG A 22 -7.53 -25.09 2.08
CA ARG A 22 -6.47 -26.09 2.27
C ARG A 22 -5.31 -25.57 3.12
N PHE A 23 -5.00 -24.27 3.03
CA PHE A 23 -3.98 -23.66 3.89
C PHE A 23 -4.39 -23.76 5.36
N TRP A 24 -5.62 -23.41 5.69
CA TRP A 24 -6.10 -23.43 7.06
C TRP A 24 -6.26 -24.84 7.63
N GLN A 25 -6.60 -25.81 6.79
CA GLN A 25 -6.61 -27.24 7.18
C GLN A 25 -5.19 -27.73 7.53
N ALA A 26 -4.18 -27.30 6.78
CA ALA A 26 -2.78 -27.66 6.99
C ALA A 26 -2.07 -26.76 8.05
N ALA A 27 -2.66 -25.66 8.47
CA ALA A 27 -1.99 -24.65 9.31
C ALA A 27 -1.46 -25.23 10.62
N LYS A 28 -2.20 -26.15 11.25
CA LYS A 28 -1.76 -26.80 12.50
C LYS A 28 -0.47 -27.61 12.32
N ASP A 29 -0.34 -28.29 11.18
CA ASP A 29 0.85 -29.09 10.89
C ASP A 29 2.00 -28.18 10.47
N ILE A 30 1.72 -27.15 9.66
CA ILE A 30 2.72 -26.15 9.24
C ILE A 30 3.33 -25.44 10.44
N TYR A 31 2.51 -25.00 11.39
CA TYR A 31 2.93 -24.27 12.59
C TYR A 31 3.17 -25.17 13.81
N SER A 32 3.63 -26.40 13.60
CA SER A 32 3.99 -27.33 14.65
C SER A 32 5.42 -27.16 15.14
N GLU A 33 5.72 -27.67 16.32
CA GLU A 33 7.09 -27.71 16.86
C GLU A 33 8.03 -28.51 15.97
N ASP A 34 7.56 -29.59 15.35
CA ASP A 34 8.34 -30.43 14.44
C ASP A 34 8.83 -29.65 13.19
N ASN A 35 8.09 -28.64 12.77
CA ASN A 35 8.42 -27.80 11.64
C ASN A 35 9.12 -26.48 12.02
N TRP A 36 9.44 -26.28 13.31
CA TRP A 36 9.99 -25.01 13.79
C TRP A 36 11.25 -24.55 13.06
N GLU A 37 12.22 -25.45 12.86
CA GLU A 37 13.47 -25.08 12.18
C GLU A 37 13.25 -24.71 10.70
N LEU A 38 12.31 -25.38 10.03
CA LEU A 38 11.92 -25.04 8.65
C LEU A 38 11.20 -23.67 8.59
N LEU A 39 10.29 -23.43 9.51
CA LEU A 39 9.59 -22.14 9.64
C LEU A 39 10.57 -21.00 9.91
N LYS A 40 11.49 -21.20 10.86
CA LYS A 40 12.54 -20.24 11.18
C LYS A 40 13.41 -19.92 9.97
N ALA A 41 13.88 -20.94 9.26
CA ALA A 41 14.67 -20.76 8.04
C ALA A 41 13.89 -19.99 6.97
N THR A 42 12.59 -20.32 6.80
CA THR A 42 11.69 -19.64 5.86
C THR A 42 11.49 -18.17 6.24
N LEU A 43 11.29 -17.87 7.51
CA LEU A 43 11.14 -16.51 8.01
C LEU A 43 12.42 -15.68 7.82
N ILE A 44 13.59 -16.28 8.13
CA ILE A 44 14.89 -15.62 7.91
C ILE A 44 15.08 -15.30 6.43
N LEU A 45 14.80 -16.26 5.54
CA LEU A 45 14.91 -16.04 4.10
C LEU A 45 13.98 -14.97 3.58
N LYS A 46 12.73 -14.96 4.03
CA LYS A 46 11.75 -13.92 3.67
C LYS A 46 12.17 -12.54 4.20
N ALA A 47 12.63 -12.46 5.45
CA ALA A 47 13.13 -11.22 6.02
C ALA A 47 14.34 -10.70 5.25
N ALA A 48 15.34 -11.55 4.97
CA ALA A 48 16.50 -11.16 4.18
C ALA A 48 16.07 -10.64 2.78
N GLY A 49 15.13 -11.34 2.12
CA GLY A 49 14.58 -10.91 0.84
C GLY A 49 13.87 -9.54 0.90
N ALA A 50 13.10 -9.28 1.95
CA ALA A 50 12.41 -8.02 2.14
C ALA A 50 13.35 -6.82 2.37
N TYR A 51 14.52 -7.06 2.96
CA TYR A 51 15.48 -6.02 3.27
C TYR A 51 16.57 -5.78 2.21
N THR A 52 16.55 -6.51 1.09
CA THR A 52 17.60 -6.41 0.04
C THR A 52 17.75 -4.99 -0.54
N ALA A 53 16.67 -4.21 -0.59
CA ALA A 53 16.71 -2.83 -1.06
C ALA A 53 17.46 -1.85 -0.13
N PHE A 54 17.67 -2.23 1.13
CA PHE A 54 18.30 -1.41 2.17
C PHE A 54 19.72 -1.85 2.48
N LEU A 55 20.23 -2.87 1.79
CA LEU A 55 21.59 -3.41 1.93
C LEU A 55 22.52 -2.77 0.89
N SER A 56 23.64 -3.45 0.55
CA SER A 56 24.57 -2.92 -0.44
C SER A 56 23.92 -2.85 -1.85
N ASP A 57 24.48 -1.99 -2.70
CA ASP A 57 24.02 -1.84 -4.09
C ASP A 57 24.15 -3.15 -4.89
N GLU A 58 25.18 -3.94 -4.61
CA GLU A 58 25.38 -5.26 -5.20
C GLU A 58 24.24 -6.22 -4.86
N ILE A 59 23.82 -6.25 -3.59
CA ILE A 59 22.71 -7.11 -3.12
C ILE A 59 21.39 -6.63 -3.75
N ARG A 60 21.16 -5.33 -3.79
CA ARG A 60 19.98 -4.75 -4.44
C ARG A 60 19.87 -5.14 -5.92
N ILE A 61 21.00 -5.03 -6.63
CA ILE A 61 21.07 -5.38 -8.06
C ILE A 61 20.84 -6.88 -8.25
N LEU A 62 21.49 -7.72 -7.45
CA LEU A 62 21.32 -9.18 -7.51
C LEU A 62 19.88 -9.61 -7.21
N ALA A 63 19.31 -9.12 -6.15
CA ALA A 63 17.92 -9.44 -5.74
C ALA A 63 16.88 -9.07 -6.82
N GLY A 64 17.10 -7.97 -7.54
CA GLY A 64 16.24 -7.54 -8.63
C GLY A 64 16.41 -8.30 -9.96
N ALA A 65 17.36 -9.21 -10.08
CA ALA A 65 17.69 -9.86 -11.35
C ALA A 65 16.51 -10.62 -11.96
N TYR A 66 15.79 -11.40 -11.16
CA TYR A 66 14.63 -12.16 -11.61
C TYR A 66 13.50 -11.24 -12.11
N SER A 67 13.14 -10.21 -11.37
CA SER A 67 12.10 -9.24 -11.76
C SER A 67 12.47 -8.50 -13.05
N ARG A 68 13.74 -8.14 -13.21
CA ARG A 68 14.21 -7.50 -14.46
C ARG A 68 14.13 -8.45 -15.65
N ALA A 69 14.48 -9.72 -15.47
CA ALA A 69 14.35 -10.73 -16.52
C ALA A 69 12.89 -10.89 -16.97
N LEU A 70 11.95 -10.96 -16.01
CA LEU A 70 10.52 -11.05 -16.33
C LEU A 70 9.96 -9.80 -17.02
N SER A 71 10.41 -8.62 -16.61
CA SER A 71 9.94 -7.34 -17.19
C SER A 71 10.66 -6.94 -18.49
N GLY A 72 11.66 -7.71 -18.93
CA GLY A 72 12.47 -7.37 -20.09
C GLY A 72 13.36 -6.12 -19.87
N THR A 73 13.63 -5.76 -18.62
CA THR A 73 14.45 -4.60 -18.26
C THR A 73 15.93 -5.01 -18.22
N PRO A 74 16.78 -4.55 -19.15
CA PRO A 74 18.13 -5.09 -19.30
C PRO A 74 19.10 -4.68 -18.18
N GLN A 75 18.84 -3.54 -17.52
CA GLN A 75 19.75 -2.97 -16.54
C GLN A 75 19.03 -2.59 -15.24
N ALA A 76 19.73 -2.72 -14.12
CA ALA A 76 19.28 -2.18 -12.85
C ALA A 76 19.38 -0.64 -12.86
N GLN A 77 18.50 0.00 -12.10
CA GLN A 77 18.62 1.44 -11.85
C GLN A 77 19.95 1.73 -11.14
N ASN A 78 20.58 2.85 -11.48
CA ASN A 78 21.73 3.33 -10.73
C ASN A 78 21.36 3.65 -9.27
N GLN A 79 22.37 3.76 -8.42
CA GLN A 79 22.17 3.96 -6.98
C GLN A 79 21.41 5.26 -6.67
N GLU A 80 21.72 6.34 -7.36
CA GLU A 80 21.07 7.65 -7.16
C GLU A 80 19.54 7.56 -7.41
N LYS A 81 19.15 6.96 -8.55
CA LYS A 81 17.73 6.78 -8.88
C LYS A 81 17.03 5.81 -7.93
N ALA A 82 17.72 4.76 -7.49
CA ALA A 82 17.18 3.83 -6.52
C ALA A 82 16.96 4.51 -5.16
N ALA A 83 17.91 5.32 -4.70
CA ALA A 83 17.79 6.11 -3.48
C ALA A 83 16.64 7.14 -3.56
N TYR A 84 16.52 7.84 -4.70
CA TYR A 84 15.40 8.75 -4.94
C TYR A 84 14.05 8.02 -4.85
N ASN A 85 13.90 6.88 -5.51
CA ASN A 85 12.66 6.11 -5.50
C ASN A 85 12.33 5.59 -4.08
N LEU A 86 13.35 5.20 -3.32
CA LEU A 86 13.17 4.78 -1.94
C LEU A 86 12.69 5.94 -1.05
N ALA A 87 13.34 7.09 -1.15
CA ALA A 87 12.93 8.31 -0.44
C ALA A 87 11.50 8.75 -0.83
N GLN A 88 11.19 8.71 -2.12
CA GLN A 88 9.84 8.99 -2.62
C GLN A 88 8.80 8.02 -2.04
N GLY A 89 9.13 6.74 -1.88
CA GLY A 89 8.23 5.76 -1.26
C GLY A 89 7.82 6.15 0.15
N TYR A 90 8.77 6.56 0.98
CA TYR A 90 8.50 6.95 2.37
C TYR A 90 7.92 8.36 2.54
N PHE A 91 8.24 9.29 1.65
CA PHE A 91 7.91 10.72 1.78
C PHE A 91 7.05 11.25 0.62
N ASN A 92 6.29 10.38 -0.05
CA ASN A 92 5.52 10.69 -1.25
C ASN A 92 4.56 11.89 -1.06
N GLN A 93 3.86 11.98 0.07
CA GLN A 93 2.93 13.08 0.31
C GLN A 93 3.65 14.41 0.56
N ALA A 94 4.77 14.38 1.28
CA ALA A 94 5.57 15.60 1.50
C ALA A 94 6.18 16.10 0.18
N LEU A 95 6.75 15.21 -0.62
CA LEU A 95 7.26 15.53 -1.96
C LEU A 95 6.14 15.99 -2.89
N GLY A 96 4.98 15.34 -2.83
CA GLY A 96 3.80 15.70 -3.61
C GLY A 96 3.28 17.10 -3.25
N LEU A 97 3.25 17.44 -1.97
CA LEU A 97 2.83 18.77 -1.50
C LEU A 97 3.81 19.86 -1.95
N TRP A 98 5.12 19.60 -1.85
CA TRP A 98 6.15 20.51 -2.36
C TRP A 98 6.02 20.70 -3.88
N TYR A 99 5.93 19.61 -4.65
CA TYR A 99 5.76 19.67 -6.10
C TYR A 99 4.47 20.38 -6.52
N ALA A 100 3.38 20.16 -5.80
CA ALA A 100 2.11 20.81 -6.05
C ALA A 100 2.19 22.34 -5.87
N GLY A 101 2.91 22.82 -4.84
CA GLY A 101 3.16 24.23 -4.63
C GLY A 101 3.81 24.92 -5.83
N GLU A 102 4.61 24.18 -6.61
CA GLU A 102 5.31 24.70 -7.78
C GLU A 102 4.52 24.51 -9.11
N LYS A 103 3.73 23.45 -9.23
CA LYS A 103 3.20 22.97 -10.52
C LYS A 103 1.68 22.78 -10.58
N PHE A 104 0.98 22.82 -9.46
CA PHE A 104 -0.45 22.56 -9.39
C PHE A 104 -1.15 23.53 -8.45
N SER A 105 -1.66 24.63 -9.02
CA SER A 105 -2.26 25.72 -8.25
C SER A 105 -3.55 25.30 -7.54
N PRO A 106 -3.96 26.03 -6.47
CA PRO A 106 -5.27 25.85 -5.83
C PRO A 106 -6.45 25.96 -6.80
N GLU A 107 -6.37 26.87 -7.78
CA GLU A 107 -7.42 27.02 -8.80
C GLU A 107 -7.52 25.79 -9.69
N ALA A 108 -6.39 25.22 -10.10
CA ALA A 108 -6.37 23.98 -10.87
C ALA A 108 -6.95 22.80 -10.05
N LYS A 109 -6.64 22.71 -8.75
CA LYS A 109 -7.24 21.75 -7.84
C LYS A 109 -8.76 21.88 -7.79
N ALA A 110 -9.25 23.10 -7.55
CA ALA A 110 -10.69 23.41 -7.47
C ALA A 110 -11.43 23.07 -8.80
N ASP A 111 -10.81 23.35 -9.95
CA ASP A 111 -11.37 23.02 -11.26
C ASP A 111 -11.51 21.50 -11.44
N VAL A 112 -10.51 20.71 -11.05
CA VAL A 112 -10.59 19.24 -11.11
C VAL A 112 -11.61 18.69 -10.11
N GLU A 113 -11.67 19.24 -8.90
CA GLU A 113 -12.69 18.87 -7.90
C GLU A 113 -14.12 19.10 -8.42
N ALA A 114 -14.38 20.25 -9.06
CA ALA A 114 -15.66 20.55 -9.66
C ALA A 114 -16.01 19.58 -10.80
N LYS A 115 -15.03 19.22 -11.64
CA LYS A 115 -15.21 18.23 -12.70
C LYS A 115 -15.54 16.85 -12.15
N VAL A 116 -14.83 16.39 -11.11
CA VAL A 116 -15.11 15.11 -10.47
C VAL A 116 -16.49 15.09 -9.82
N ALA A 117 -16.86 16.16 -9.13
CA ALA A 117 -18.21 16.30 -8.57
C ALA A 117 -19.28 16.18 -9.68
N LYS A 118 -19.07 16.88 -10.81
CA LYS A 118 -19.97 16.80 -11.97
C LYS A 118 -20.03 15.42 -12.58
N MET A 119 -18.92 14.71 -12.67
CA MET A 119 -18.89 13.31 -13.14
C MET A 119 -19.76 12.42 -12.23
N ILE A 120 -19.65 12.56 -10.92
CA ILE A 120 -20.45 11.79 -9.96
C ILE A 120 -21.97 12.08 -10.15
N GLU A 121 -22.37 13.33 -10.34
CA GLU A 121 -23.75 13.71 -10.64
C GLU A 121 -24.24 13.06 -11.93
N VAL A 122 -23.45 13.10 -12.99
CA VAL A 122 -23.81 12.48 -14.28
C VAL A 122 -23.94 10.96 -14.14
N TYR A 123 -23.06 10.30 -13.36
CA TYR A 123 -23.20 8.87 -13.10
C TYR A 123 -24.49 8.55 -12.35
N LYS A 124 -24.87 9.33 -11.34
CA LYS A 124 -26.15 9.17 -10.63
C LYS A 124 -27.32 9.27 -11.57
N SER A 125 -27.39 10.33 -12.38
CA SER A 125 -28.46 10.54 -13.34
C SER A 125 -28.56 9.39 -14.37
N ARG A 126 -27.44 8.87 -14.84
CA ARG A 126 -27.43 7.72 -15.76
C ARG A 126 -27.89 6.43 -15.08
N LEU A 127 -27.56 6.22 -13.81
CA LEU A 127 -28.02 5.07 -13.05
C LEU A 127 -29.53 5.13 -12.80
N GLU A 128 -30.08 6.30 -12.52
CA GLU A 128 -31.51 6.50 -12.31
C GLU A 128 -32.35 6.06 -13.53
N THR A 129 -31.80 6.24 -14.73
CA THR A 129 -32.44 5.92 -16.00
C THR A 129 -31.99 4.60 -16.63
N ALA A 130 -31.13 3.84 -15.98
CA ALA A 130 -30.59 2.57 -16.50
C ALA A 130 -31.64 1.45 -16.46
N ASP A 131 -32.28 1.19 -17.56
CA ASP A 131 -33.40 0.22 -17.72
C ASP A 131 -32.89 -1.25 -17.67
N TRP A 132 -31.63 -1.48 -17.95
CA TRP A 132 -30.99 -2.80 -17.89
C TRP A 132 -30.60 -3.25 -16.46
N LEU A 133 -30.73 -2.38 -15.46
CA LEU A 133 -30.47 -2.69 -14.04
C LEU A 133 -31.82 -2.82 -13.28
N ALA A 134 -31.87 -3.81 -12.39
CA ALA A 134 -32.96 -3.90 -11.42
C ALA A 134 -32.97 -2.68 -10.48
N GLN A 135 -34.15 -2.24 -10.03
CA GLN A 135 -34.30 -1.07 -9.15
C GLN A 135 -33.41 -1.16 -7.91
N GLU A 136 -33.40 -2.28 -7.19
CA GLU A 136 -32.56 -2.50 -6.00
C GLU A 136 -31.07 -2.32 -6.29
N THR A 137 -30.61 -2.76 -7.47
CA THR A 137 -29.21 -2.60 -7.89
C THR A 137 -28.86 -1.14 -8.16
N ARG A 138 -29.78 -0.40 -8.80
CA ARG A 138 -29.64 1.06 -9.03
C ARG A 138 -29.52 1.82 -7.71
N ASP A 139 -30.41 1.54 -6.78
CA ASP A 139 -30.44 2.20 -5.47
C ASP A 139 -29.14 1.96 -4.69
N LYS A 140 -28.67 0.71 -4.67
CA LYS A 140 -27.35 0.36 -4.05
C LYS A 140 -26.18 1.04 -4.74
N ALA A 141 -26.19 1.16 -6.06
CA ALA A 141 -25.13 1.85 -6.81
C ALA A 141 -25.12 3.36 -6.50
N ILE A 142 -26.28 3.99 -6.39
CA ILE A 142 -26.42 5.41 -6.02
C ILE A 142 -25.91 5.63 -4.58
N VAL A 143 -26.24 4.73 -3.64
CA VAL A 143 -25.71 4.79 -2.27
C VAL A 143 -24.17 4.73 -2.28
N LYS A 144 -23.55 3.86 -3.09
CA LYS A 144 -22.10 3.80 -3.24
C LYS A 144 -21.51 5.11 -3.78
N LEU A 145 -22.12 5.72 -4.78
CA LEU A 145 -21.67 7.01 -5.31
C LEU A 145 -21.75 8.14 -4.28
N ASN A 146 -22.74 8.11 -3.41
CA ASN A 146 -22.93 9.14 -2.37
C ASN A 146 -21.87 9.09 -1.27
N VAL A 147 -21.19 7.96 -1.05
CA VAL A 147 -20.14 7.81 -0.02
C VAL A 147 -18.72 7.94 -0.57
N ILE A 148 -18.57 8.18 -1.88
CA ILE A 148 -17.27 8.44 -2.49
C ILE A 148 -16.69 9.71 -1.90
N LYS A 149 -15.48 9.60 -1.34
CA LYS A 149 -14.67 10.74 -0.90
C LYS A 149 -13.54 10.95 -1.92
N PRO A 150 -13.61 11.97 -2.75
CA PRO A 150 -12.55 12.25 -3.71
C PRO A 150 -11.31 12.78 -3.00
N TYR A 151 -10.14 12.28 -3.39
CA TYR A 151 -8.83 12.78 -2.99
C TYR A 151 -8.13 13.26 -4.25
N ILE A 152 -8.07 14.58 -4.44
CA ILE A 152 -7.61 15.19 -5.68
C ILE A 152 -6.38 16.04 -5.44
N GLY A 153 -5.36 15.80 -6.27
CA GLY A 153 -4.11 16.57 -6.25
C GLY A 153 -3.29 16.29 -5.01
N TYR A 154 -3.39 17.13 -4.01
CA TYR A 154 -2.58 17.09 -2.80
C TYR A 154 -3.44 17.33 -1.55
N PRO A 155 -3.03 16.79 -0.37
CA PRO A 155 -3.73 17.07 0.87
C PRO A 155 -3.53 18.53 1.31
N ASP A 156 -4.48 19.10 2.05
CA ASP A 156 -4.37 20.46 2.58
C ASP A 156 -3.31 20.58 3.68
N ALA A 157 -3.03 19.46 4.37
CA ALA A 157 -1.95 19.31 5.35
C ALA A 157 -1.42 17.89 5.37
N LEU A 158 -0.15 17.74 5.76
CA LEU A 158 0.42 16.41 5.98
C LEU A 158 -0.24 15.76 7.21
N PRO A 159 -0.51 14.44 7.15
CA PRO A 159 -0.94 13.70 8.33
C PRO A 159 0.07 13.81 9.48
N GLU A 160 -0.41 13.84 10.73
CA GLU A 160 0.46 13.99 11.91
C GLU A 160 1.62 12.99 11.95
N ARG A 161 1.40 11.77 11.47
CA ARG A 161 2.43 10.73 11.41
C ARG A 161 3.66 11.13 10.58
N TYR A 162 3.52 12.01 9.57
CA TYR A 162 4.65 12.47 8.77
C TYR A 162 5.67 13.28 9.58
N TYR A 163 5.24 13.98 10.62
CA TYR A 163 6.14 14.73 11.48
C TYR A 163 6.95 13.85 12.44
N LYS A 164 6.60 12.56 12.53
CA LYS A 164 7.34 11.54 13.28
C LYS A 164 8.40 10.83 12.43
N LYS A 165 8.37 11.01 11.10
CA LYS A 165 9.32 10.41 10.16
C LYS A 165 10.66 11.14 10.23
N ILE A 166 11.57 10.62 11.02
CA ILE A 166 12.92 11.18 11.22
C ILE A 166 13.94 10.19 10.66
N ILE A 167 14.91 10.70 9.92
CA ILE A 167 16.06 9.95 9.43
C ILE A 167 17.27 10.26 10.32
N ASP A 168 17.86 9.24 10.90
CA ASP A 168 19.10 9.33 11.64
C ASP A 168 20.27 8.88 10.76
N SER A 169 21.09 9.82 10.32
CA SER A 169 22.24 9.54 9.44
C SER A 169 23.36 8.72 10.10
N SER A 170 23.34 8.56 11.43
CA SER A 170 24.27 7.71 12.16
C SER A 170 23.88 6.24 12.16
N LYS A 171 22.62 5.93 11.83
CA LYS A 171 22.08 4.57 11.76
C LYS A 171 22.23 3.96 10.36
N PRO A 172 22.36 2.63 10.25
CA PRO A 172 22.22 1.94 8.99
C PRO A 172 20.85 2.20 8.32
N LEU A 173 20.84 2.17 6.98
CA LEU A 173 19.60 2.42 6.22
C LEU A 173 18.46 1.45 6.59
N VAL A 174 18.78 0.19 6.88
CA VAL A 174 17.80 -0.82 7.29
C VAL A 174 17.12 -0.47 8.62
N GLU A 175 17.83 0.13 9.57
CA GLU A 175 17.23 0.58 10.83
C GLU A 175 16.30 1.76 10.62
N ASN A 176 16.75 2.77 9.85
CA ASN A 176 15.89 3.89 9.46
C ASN A 176 14.61 3.42 8.75
N ALA A 177 14.72 2.46 7.82
CA ALA A 177 13.58 1.90 7.12
C ALA A 177 12.62 1.16 8.06
N THR A 178 13.16 0.42 9.04
CA THR A 178 12.35 -0.26 10.07
C THR A 178 11.61 0.75 10.94
N ASP A 179 12.30 1.80 11.40
CA ASP A 179 11.70 2.87 12.19
C ASP A 179 10.56 3.57 11.41
N LEU A 180 10.78 3.88 10.13
CA LEU A 180 9.76 4.49 9.28
C LEU A 180 8.55 3.59 9.07
N ASN A 181 8.75 2.29 8.86
CA ASN A 181 7.67 1.31 8.66
C ASN A 181 6.78 1.14 9.91
N THR A 182 7.28 1.47 11.11
CA THR A 182 6.45 1.45 12.33
C THR A 182 5.53 2.66 12.45
N ILE A 183 5.76 3.70 11.65
CA ILE A 183 4.99 4.96 11.67
C ILE A 183 3.81 4.90 10.68
N ASP A 184 3.95 4.18 9.58
CA ASP A 184 2.95 4.05 8.50
C ASP A 184 1.86 3.04 8.85
#